data_6c8b863ee4bb50bd0c450ce2c590e035
#
_entry.id   6c8b863ee4bb50bd0c450ce2c590e035
#
_cell.length_a   1.000
_cell.length_b   1.000
_cell.length_c   1.000
_cell.angle_alpha   90.00
_cell.angle_beta   90.00
_cell.angle_gamma   90.00
#
_symmetry.space_group_name_H-M   'P 1'
#
loop_
_entity.id
_entity.type
_entity.pdbx_description
1 polymer ?
#
loop_
_entity_poly.entity_id
_entity_poly.type
_entity_poly.pdbx_seq_one_letter_code
_entity_poly.pdbx_strand_id
1 'polypeptide(L)'
;MCSSDLGWGPWAADVLGDLGLRFDGHLAERIAAAAAPLNRVRQDAAILLHDRHADPDTVIAHLQRWGLVSHDRAVQQLRFLTDPLWRAYISTYVEGHQLLSRWLAARPAGQPVADRFLRLLDEPLTPAGVTAELAA
;
A
#
# COMPACT_ATOMS: atom_id res chain seq x y z
N MET A 1 24.30 11.10 -13.59
CA MET A 1 23.54 10.64 -12.41
C MET A 1 22.31 9.94 -12.98
N CYS A 2 22.19 8.61 -12.78
CA CYS A 2 21.04 7.87 -13.28
C CYS A 2 19.79 8.27 -12.49
N SER A 3 18.69 8.51 -13.21
CA SER A 3 17.35 8.87 -12.67
C SER A 3 16.77 7.85 -11.68
N SER A 4 17.43 6.70 -11.50
CA SER A 4 17.01 5.61 -10.60
C SER A 4 17.33 5.83 -9.12
N ASP A 5 18.15 6.83 -8.79
CA ASP A 5 18.52 7.16 -7.41
C ASP A 5 17.63 8.26 -6.82
N LEU A 6 16.81 8.89 -7.65
CA LEU A 6 15.80 9.86 -7.23
C LEU A 6 14.52 9.09 -6.90
N GLY A 7 13.97 9.32 -5.71
CA GLY A 7 12.65 8.81 -5.35
C GLY A 7 11.57 9.23 -6.36
N TRP A 8 10.38 8.65 -6.26
CA TRP A 8 9.27 8.95 -7.18
C TRP A 8 8.84 10.44 -7.15
N GLY A 9 9.01 11.10 -6.00
CA GLY A 9 8.63 12.49 -5.82
C GLY A 9 9.43 13.47 -6.69
N PRO A 10 10.76 13.46 -6.65
CA PRO A 10 11.60 14.26 -7.57
C PRO A 10 11.31 13.98 -9.04
N TRP A 11 11.15 12.70 -9.43
CA TRP A 11 10.76 12.34 -10.79
C TRP A 11 9.42 12.96 -11.19
N ALA A 12 8.41 12.88 -10.31
CA ALA A 12 7.10 13.47 -10.56
C ALA A 12 7.16 15.00 -10.63
N ALA A 13 8.03 15.63 -9.82
CA ALA A 13 8.23 17.08 -9.85
C ALA A 13 8.81 17.55 -11.20
N ASP A 14 9.76 16.80 -11.76
CA ASP A 14 10.32 17.11 -13.08
C ASP A 14 9.25 16.98 -14.16
N VAL A 15 8.52 15.86 -14.22
CA VAL A 15 7.47 15.63 -15.22
C VAL A 15 6.35 16.68 -15.14
N LEU A 16 5.91 17.02 -13.93
CA LEU A 16 4.87 18.03 -13.72
C LEU A 16 5.38 19.44 -14.01
N GLY A 17 6.67 19.71 -13.73
CA GLY A 17 7.34 20.95 -14.05
C GLY A 17 7.35 21.23 -15.55
N ASP A 18 7.60 20.22 -16.38
CA ASP A 18 7.53 20.32 -17.85
C ASP A 18 6.13 20.70 -18.36
N LEU A 19 5.10 20.35 -17.58
CA LEU A 19 3.70 20.73 -17.84
C LEU A 19 3.29 22.07 -17.21
N GLY A 20 4.24 22.81 -16.62
CA GLY A 20 4.00 24.11 -15.96
C GLY A 20 3.30 24.00 -14.60
N LEU A 21 3.25 22.80 -13.99
CA LEU A 21 2.65 22.57 -12.69
C LEU A 21 3.71 22.58 -11.59
N ARG A 22 3.40 23.23 -10.47
CA ARG A 22 4.28 23.20 -9.28
C ARG A 22 3.95 21.98 -8.43
N PHE A 23 4.94 21.16 -8.16
CA PHE A 23 4.82 19.98 -7.29
C PHE A 23 6.06 19.82 -6.42
N ASP A 24 5.87 19.80 -5.11
CA ASP A 24 6.96 19.51 -4.15
C ASP A 24 7.08 18.00 -3.96
N GLY A 25 7.96 17.38 -4.74
CA GLY A 25 8.17 15.94 -4.73
C GLY A 25 8.69 15.41 -3.39
N HIS A 26 9.58 16.14 -2.73
CA HIS A 26 10.11 15.74 -1.42
C HIS A 26 9.04 15.80 -0.32
N LEU A 27 8.22 16.84 -0.32
CA LEU A 27 7.10 16.92 0.62
C LEU A 27 6.10 15.80 0.37
N ALA A 28 5.77 15.50 -0.89
CA ALA A 28 4.87 14.43 -1.26
C ALA A 28 5.37 13.05 -0.78
N GLU A 29 6.66 12.75 -0.92
CA GLU A 29 7.27 11.52 -0.38
C GLU A 29 7.19 11.45 1.14
N ARG A 30 7.46 12.54 1.83
CA ARG A 30 7.34 12.60 3.30
C ARG A 30 5.91 12.36 3.75
N ILE A 31 4.93 12.95 3.07
CA ILE A 31 3.51 12.73 3.36
C ILE A 31 3.14 11.26 3.10
N ALA A 32 3.55 10.70 1.97
CA ALA A 32 3.27 9.31 1.64
C ALA A 32 3.88 8.34 2.68
N ALA A 33 5.11 8.56 3.09
CA ALA A 33 5.78 7.77 4.12
C ALA A 33 5.06 7.87 5.47
N ALA A 34 4.66 9.09 5.88
CA ALA A 34 3.93 9.29 7.13
C ALA A 34 2.51 8.67 7.09
N ALA A 35 1.87 8.63 5.92
CA ALA A 35 0.55 8.05 5.73
C ALA A 35 0.56 6.52 5.57
N ALA A 36 1.69 5.91 5.23
CA ALA A 36 1.78 4.46 4.98
C ALA A 36 1.25 3.58 6.13
N PRO A 37 1.51 3.87 7.42
CA PRO A 37 0.94 3.10 8.53
C PRO A 37 -0.58 3.14 8.59
N LEU A 38 -1.23 4.21 8.09
CA LEU A 38 -2.68 4.37 8.10
C LEU A 38 -3.40 3.36 7.19
N ASN A 39 -2.70 2.75 6.24
CA ASN A 39 -3.26 1.69 5.40
C ASN A 39 -3.75 0.48 6.22
N ARG A 40 -3.15 0.21 7.38
CA ARG A 40 -3.56 -0.87 8.28
C ARG A 40 -4.93 -0.62 8.92
N VAL A 41 -5.31 0.64 9.12
CA VAL A 41 -6.58 0.99 9.75
C VAL A 41 -7.78 0.41 8.98
N ARG A 42 -7.67 0.30 7.66
CA ARG A 42 -8.71 -0.33 6.84
C ARG A 42 -8.79 -1.85 7.06
N GLN A 43 -7.66 -2.51 7.30
CA GLN A 43 -7.62 -3.93 7.64
C GLN A 43 -8.19 -4.15 9.05
N ASP A 44 -7.84 -3.30 10.01
CA ASP A 44 -8.41 -3.35 11.36
C ASP A 44 -9.93 -3.14 11.33
N ALA A 45 -10.42 -2.22 10.48
CA ALA A 45 -11.84 -2.01 10.26
C ALA A 45 -12.54 -3.25 9.67
N ALA A 46 -11.88 -3.98 8.75
CA ALA A 46 -12.39 -5.24 8.23
C ALA A 46 -12.48 -6.33 9.32
N ILE A 47 -11.48 -6.41 10.21
CA ILE A 47 -11.48 -7.33 11.35
C ILE A 47 -12.60 -6.95 12.33
N LEU A 48 -12.75 -5.66 12.64
CA LEU A 48 -13.86 -5.19 13.48
C LEU A 48 -15.22 -5.60 12.93
N LEU A 49 -15.41 -5.42 11.62
CA LEU A 49 -16.68 -5.72 10.96
C LEU A 49 -16.96 -7.23 10.89
N HIS A 50 -15.99 -8.02 10.40
CA HIS A 50 -16.24 -9.42 10.02
C HIS A 50 -15.93 -10.43 11.12
N ASP A 51 -14.92 -10.16 11.92
CA ASP A 51 -14.51 -11.06 13.01
C ASP A 51 -15.18 -10.69 14.34
N ARG A 52 -15.21 -9.39 14.65
CA ARG A 52 -15.78 -8.87 15.90
C ARG A 52 -17.25 -8.49 15.80
N HIS A 53 -17.84 -8.57 14.62
CA HIS A 53 -19.25 -8.24 14.34
C HIS A 53 -19.66 -6.85 14.87
N ALA A 54 -18.73 -5.88 14.81
CA ALA A 54 -19.02 -4.51 15.18
C ALA A 54 -20.07 -3.90 14.24
N ASP A 55 -20.91 -3.04 14.80
CA ASP A 55 -21.91 -2.32 14.00
C ASP A 55 -21.24 -1.33 13.02
N PRO A 56 -21.93 -0.95 11.95
CA PRO A 56 -21.42 -0.04 10.93
C PRO A 56 -20.94 1.31 11.48
N ASP A 57 -21.63 1.88 12.47
CA ASP A 57 -21.27 3.19 13.01
C ASP A 57 -19.98 3.13 13.82
N THR A 58 -19.75 2.05 14.55
CA THR A 58 -18.47 1.76 15.22
C THR A 58 -17.32 1.65 14.23
N VAL A 59 -17.53 0.99 13.09
CA VAL A 59 -16.52 0.87 12.02
C VAL A 59 -16.24 2.22 11.37
N ILE A 60 -17.26 3.02 11.09
CA ILE A 60 -17.12 4.37 10.55
C ILE A 60 -16.32 5.24 11.53
N ALA A 61 -16.66 5.23 12.82
CA ALA A 61 -15.95 5.99 13.85
C ALA A 61 -14.49 5.57 13.95
N HIS A 62 -14.19 4.28 13.85
CA HIS A 62 -12.82 3.75 13.82
C HIS A 62 -12.04 4.30 12.61
N LEU A 63 -12.64 4.23 11.41
CA LEU A 63 -12.02 4.74 10.18
C LEU A 63 -11.76 6.24 10.25
N GLN A 64 -12.70 7.04 10.78
CA GLN A 64 -12.51 8.48 10.95
C GLN A 64 -11.39 8.79 11.94
N ARG A 65 -11.40 8.13 13.10
CA ARG A 65 -10.46 8.41 14.19
C ARG A 65 -9.03 8.03 13.85
N TRP A 66 -8.84 6.81 13.33
CA TRP A 66 -7.50 6.24 13.14
C TRP A 66 -7.01 6.35 11.69
N GLY A 67 -7.93 6.34 10.72
CA GLY A 67 -7.60 6.54 9.31
C GLY A 67 -7.54 8.00 8.90
N LEU A 68 -7.94 8.94 9.79
CA LEU A 68 -7.94 10.38 9.55
C LEU A 68 -8.71 10.78 8.29
N VAL A 69 -9.82 10.08 8.02
CA VAL A 69 -10.66 10.31 6.84
C VAL A 69 -11.95 11.04 7.22
N SER A 70 -12.57 11.72 6.25
CA SER A 70 -13.89 12.31 6.42
C SER A 70 -14.96 11.23 6.62
N HIS A 71 -16.12 11.62 7.13
CA HIS A 71 -17.28 10.72 7.29
C HIS A 71 -17.67 10.06 5.96
N ASP A 72 -17.81 10.85 4.89
CA ASP A 72 -18.18 10.34 3.56
C ASP A 72 -17.18 9.31 3.04
N ARG A 73 -15.88 9.57 3.28
CA ARG A 73 -14.83 8.64 2.91
C ARG A 73 -14.87 7.36 3.75
N ALA A 74 -15.17 7.46 5.05
CA ALA A 74 -15.36 6.30 5.92
C ALA A 74 -16.56 5.45 5.48
N VAL A 75 -17.68 6.07 5.14
CA VAL A 75 -18.87 5.39 4.57
C VAL A 75 -18.53 4.68 3.25
N GLN A 76 -17.77 5.34 2.38
CA GLN A 76 -17.33 4.71 1.13
C GLN A 76 -16.43 3.49 1.39
N GLN A 77 -15.52 3.59 2.36
CA GLN A 77 -14.66 2.48 2.74
C GLN A 77 -15.46 1.33 3.35
N LEU A 78 -16.45 1.63 4.20
CA LEU A 78 -17.34 0.61 4.77
C LEU A 78 -18.10 -0.14 3.66
N ARG A 79 -18.63 0.56 2.65
CA ARG A 79 -19.29 -0.09 1.49
C ARG A 79 -18.36 -1.09 0.81
N PHE A 80 -17.10 -0.74 0.63
CA PHE A 80 -16.10 -1.65 0.07
C PHE A 80 -15.88 -2.89 0.96
N LEU A 81 -15.83 -2.70 2.27
CA LEU A 81 -15.63 -3.79 3.24
C LEU A 81 -16.86 -4.72 3.35
N THR A 82 -18.06 -4.20 3.09
CA THR A 82 -19.30 -4.99 3.13
C THR A 82 -19.62 -5.70 1.82
N ASP A 83 -19.00 -5.30 0.72
CA ASP A 83 -19.24 -5.88 -0.60
C ASP A 83 -18.80 -7.35 -0.64
N PRO A 84 -19.68 -8.30 -1.02
CA PRO A 84 -19.38 -9.73 -1.03
C PRO A 84 -18.16 -10.09 -1.89
N LEU A 85 -17.91 -9.32 -2.95
CA LEU A 85 -16.82 -9.56 -3.89
C LEU A 85 -15.48 -9.01 -3.36
N TRP A 86 -15.51 -7.85 -2.70
CA TRP A 86 -14.30 -7.10 -2.34
C TRP A 86 -13.89 -7.19 -0.87
N ARG A 87 -14.76 -7.71 0.01
CA ARG A 87 -14.55 -7.70 1.48
C ARG A 87 -13.21 -8.28 1.93
N ALA A 88 -12.73 -9.32 1.25
CA ALA A 88 -11.45 -9.96 1.59
C ALA A 88 -10.23 -9.34 0.87
N TYR A 89 -10.47 -8.47 -0.11
CA TYR A 89 -9.42 -7.93 -0.97
C TYR A 89 -8.52 -6.93 -0.26
N ILE A 90 -8.99 -6.33 0.84
CA ILE A 90 -8.22 -5.33 1.59
C ILE A 90 -6.89 -5.87 2.13
N SER A 91 -6.85 -7.12 2.57
CA SER A 91 -5.64 -7.78 3.08
C SER A 91 -4.54 -7.86 2.02
N THR A 92 -4.91 -7.99 0.75
CA THR A 92 -3.97 -8.04 -0.38
C THR A 92 -3.13 -6.77 -0.48
N TYR A 93 -3.72 -5.60 -0.21
CA TYR A 93 -2.99 -4.33 -0.24
C TYR A 93 -2.01 -4.18 0.92
N VAL A 94 -2.38 -4.64 2.11
CA VAL A 94 -1.55 -4.47 3.31
C VAL A 94 -0.50 -5.56 3.40
N GLU A 95 -0.92 -6.82 3.42
CA GLU A 95 -0.01 -7.97 3.59
C GLU A 95 0.81 -8.23 2.33
N GLY A 96 0.20 -8.10 1.14
CA GLY A 96 0.88 -8.26 -0.13
C GLY A 96 2.00 -7.23 -0.31
N HIS A 97 1.73 -5.96 -0.03
CA HIS A 97 2.74 -4.91 -0.09
C HIS A 97 3.91 -5.19 0.87
N GLN A 98 3.63 -5.59 2.10
CA GLN A 98 4.68 -5.90 3.09
C GLN A 98 5.52 -7.12 2.69
N LEU A 99 4.86 -8.18 2.21
CA LEU A 99 5.52 -9.38 1.76
C LEU A 99 6.45 -9.10 0.59
N LEU A 100 5.95 -8.42 -0.44
CA LEU A 100 6.71 -8.08 -1.64
C LEU A 100 7.83 -7.08 -1.34
N SER A 101 7.60 -6.10 -0.48
CA SER A 101 8.66 -5.15 -0.08
C SER A 101 9.83 -5.86 0.62
N ARG A 102 9.53 -6.79 1.53
CA ARG A 102 10.56 -7.61 2.18
C ARG A 102 11.31 -8.49 1.18
N TRP A 103 10.56 -9.13 0.28
CA TRP A 103 11.13 -9.99 -0.73
C TRP A 103 12.04 -9.24 -1.71
N LEU A 104 11.64 -8.04 -2.16
CA LEU A 104 12.48 -7.18 -2.99
C LEU A 104 13.74 -6.71 -2.25
N ALA A 105 13.61 -6.39 -0.95
CA ALA A 105 14.74 -5.98 -0.12
C ALA A 105 15.74 -7.11 0.13
N ALA A 106 15.28 -8.35 0.26
CA ALA A 106 16.09 -9.54 0.51
C ALA A 106 16.82 -10.09 -0.75
N ARG A 107 16.86 -9.30 -1.84
CA ARG A 107 17.60 -9.68 -3.05
C ARG A 107 19.11 -9.85 -2.78
N PRO A 108 19.80 -10.74 -3.51
CA PRO A 108 21.25 -10.89 -3.42
C PRO A 108 21.99 -9.57 -3.61
N ALA A 109 23.12 -9.41 -2.91
CA ALA A 109 23.95 -8.23 -3.05
C ALA A 109 24.42 -8.06 -4.50
N GLY A 110 24.29 -6.84 -5.01
CA GLY A 110 24.64 -6.50 -6.40
C GLY A 110 23.55 -6.79 -7.45
N GLN A 111 22.46 -7.47 -7.08
CA GLN A 111 21.35 -7.65 -8.01
C GLN A 111 20.49 -6.37 -8.08
N PRO A 112 20.23 -5.81 -9.28
CA PRO A 112 19.30 -4.70 -9.45
C PRO A 112 17.90 -5.06 -8.96
N VAL A 113 17.21 -4.10 -8.34
CA VAL A 113 15.79 -4.28 -7.92
C VAL A 113 14.91 -4.63 -9.12
N ALA A 114 15.19 -4.01 -10.27
CA ALA A 114 14.44 -4.22 -11.50
C ALA A 114 14.43 -5.69 -11.93
N ASP A 115 15.56 -6.41 -11.83
CA ASP A 115 15.63 -7.83 -12.23
C ASP A 115 14.73 -8.69 -11.34
N ARG A 116 14.74 -8.42 -10.03
CA ARG A 116 13.87 -9.16 -9.12
C ARG A 116 12.39 -8.77 -9.30
N PHE A 117 12.13 -7.52 -9.61
CA PHE A 117 10.78 -7.04 -9.92
C PHE A 117 10.23 -7.65 -11.22
N LEU A 118 11.06 -7.85 -12.26
CA LEU A 118 10.64 -8.49 -13.51
C LEU A 118 10.12 -9.91 -13.27
N ARG A 119 10.67 -10.64 -12.30
CA ARG A 119 10.14 -11.97 -11.93
C ARG A 119 8.68 -11.95 -11.51
N LEU A 120 8.19 -10.85 -10.89
CA LEU A 120 6.76 -10.70 -10.56
C LEU A 120 5.86 -10.60 -11.80
N LEU A 121 6.43 -10.18 -12.93
CA LEU A 121 5.72 -10.05 -14.20
C LEU A 121 5.80 -11.33 -15.03
N ASP A 122 6.89 -12.05 -14.94
CA ASP A 122 7.19 -13.21 -15.79
C ASP A 122 6.84 -14.55 -15.14
N GLU A 123 6.83 -14.61 -13.80
CA GLU A 123 6.60 -15.85 -13.04
C GLU A 123 5.29 -15.80 -12.26
N PRO A 124 4.50 -16.89 -12.21
CA PRO A 124 3.30 -16.97 -11.39
C PRO A 124 3.65 -17.16 -9.90
N LEU A 125 4.25 -16.13 -9.29
CA LEU A 125 4.65 -16.18 -7.89
C LEU A 125 3.43 -16.21 -6.97
N THR A 126 3.43 -17.13 -6.01
CA THR A 126 2.42 -17.19 -4.97
C THR A 126 2.95 -16.62 -3.65
N PRO A 127 2.08 -16.13 -2.73
CA PRO A 127 2.51 -15.69 -1.40
C PRO A 127 3.32 -16.77 -0.65
N ALA A 128 2.93 -18.04 -0.79
CA ALA A 128 3.65 -19.16 -0.18
C ALA A 128 5.07 -19.32 -0.78
N GLY A 129 5.21 -19.23 -2.11
CA GLY A 129 6.51 -19.28 -2.79
C GLY A 129 7.42 -18.14 -2.38
N VAL A 130 6.90 -16.91 -2.36
CA VAL A 130 7.65 -15.72 -1.92
C VAL A 130 8.08 -15.86 -0.46
N THR A 131 7.22 -16.38 0.41
CA THR A 131 7.55 -16.63 1.82
C THR A 131 8.64 -17.68 1.98
N ALA A 132 8.60 -18.75 1.20
CA ALA A 132 9.62 -19.79 1.22
C ALA A 132 11.00 -19.24 0.79
N GLU A 133 11.05 -18.40 -0.25
CA GLU A 133 12.29 -17.73 -0.67
C GLU A 133 12.86 -16.77 0.40
N LEU A 134 12.02 -16.19 1.25
CA LEU A 134 12.47 -15.34 2.35
C LEU A 134 13.05 -16.13 3.53
N ALA A 135 12.71 -17.40 3.64
CA ALA A 135 13.16 -18.28 4.72
C ALA A 135 14.43 -19.09 4.37
N ALA A 136 14.83 -19.09 3.09
CA ALA A 136 16.00 -19.81 2.58
C ALA A 136 17.29 -18.98 2.73
#